data_2bc43f1abe160602b62920f853fd8bd9
#
_entry.id   2bc43f1abe160602b62920f853fd8bd9
#
_cell.length_a   1.000
_cell.length_b   1.000
_cell.length_c   1.000
_cell.angle_alpha   90.00
_cell.angle_beta   90.00
_cell.angle_gamma   90.00
#
_symmetry.space_group_name_H-M   'P 1'
#
loop_
_entity.id
_entity.type
_entity.pdbx_description
1 polymer ?
#
loop_
_entity_poly.entity_id
_entity_poly.type
_entity_poly.pdbx_seq_one_letter_code
_entity_poly.pdbx_strand_id
1 'polypeptide(L)'
;MMKRENRSPMQLREALTIHADDVVSFAGAGGKTTTAMRLADEIVAAGGRAVFTTTTKIFEPVPRENEALLVTDDEAELLARAPELLAARPKLFVAARRLAEADPDFTASYLWPVRANKVAGPPPEWIDRLARALSGVTLLVEADGAKHRLLKAPAAYEPVIPACTTLLVPMADLDVLGKPLTDEYVHRAALAAGLLGVEGGVPVTPAMIARLLAHPQGGLKGAPVEARIVPLLHQRRGATPTPQAKEIARLLLIHARIRRVVVAALRAPQQPVLGVFTRDRVAAIILAAGAATRMGRPKQLLPWGEKTMLQHVVDTVCAAPVDRVILVLGHHALQILDELDVGHRPAAPGIK
;
A
#
# COMPACT_ATOMS: atom_id res chain seq x y z
N MET A 1 9.12 12.10 -36.82
CA MET A 1 8.58 13.09 -35.87
C MET A 1 7.27 12.51 -35.34
N MET A 2 7.34 11.69 -34.26
CA MET A 2 6.15 11.07 -33.67
C MET A 2 5.37 12.16 -32.91
N LYS A 3 4.10 12.36 -33.28
CA LYS A 3 3.15 13.21 -32.54
C LYS A 3 3.06 12.64 -31.11
N ARG A 4 3.48 13.41 -30.09
CA ARG A 4 3.11 13.15 -28.69
C ARG A 4 1.59 13.25 -28.64
N GLU A 5 0.92 12.11 -28.49
CA GLU A 5 -0.47 12.10 -28.11
C GLU A 5 -0.62 12.88 -26.80
N ASN A 6 -1.47 13.87 -26.82
CA ASN A 6 -1.80 14.73 -25.70
C ASN A 6 -2.64 13.92 -24.70
N ARG A 7 -2.00 12.94 -24.00
CA ARG A 7 -2.67 12.17 -22.94
C ARG A 7 -2.89 13.12 -21.78
N SER A 8 -4.13 13.22 -21.33
CA SER A 8 -4.46 13.93 -20.08
C SER A 8 -3.53 13.46 -18.97
N PRO A 9 -3.07 14.37 -18.08
CA PRO A 9 -2.18 14.00 -16.99
C PRO A 9 -2.82 12.93 -16.11
N MET A 10 -2.06 11.87 -15.81
CA MET A 10 -2.53 10.74 -15.00
C MET A 10 -2.93 11.21 -13.61
N GLN A 11 -4.09 10.79 -13.14
CA GLN A 11 -4.60 11.08 -11.80
C GLN A 11 -4.06 10.06 -10.77
N LEU A 12 -4.06 10.42 -9.48
CA LEU A 12 -3.63 9.52 -8.41
C LEU A 12 -4.49 8.24 -8.33
N ARG A 13 -5.82 8.37 -8.54
CA ARG A 13 -6.73 7.22 -8.54
C ARG A 13 -6.36 6.18 -9.61
N GLU A 14 -5.87 6.62 -10.77
CA GLU A 14 -5.41 5.75 -11.85
C GLU A 14 -4.04 5.14 -11.53
N ALA A 15 -3.13 5.98 -11.02
CA ALA A 15 -1.79 5.54 -10.63
C ALA A 15 -1.81 4.50 -9.51
N LEU A 16 -2.70 4.64 -8.54
CA LEU A 16 -2.90 3.71 -7.42
C LEU A 16 -3.86 2.56 -7.79
N THR A 17 -4.45 2.56 -8.99
CA THR A 17 -5.45 1.57 -9.43
C THR A 17 -6.62 1.43 -8.45
N ILE A 18 -7.23 2.57 -8.09
CA ILE A 18 -8.38 2.61 -7.19
C ILE A 18 -9.61 2.05 -7.89
N HIS A 19 -10.30 1.14 -7.23
CA HIS A 19 -11.59 0.59 -7.65
C HIS A 19 -12.70 1.07 -6.72
N ALA A 20 -13.93 1.03 -7.19
CA ALA A 20 -15.09 1.15 -6.32
C ALA A 20 -15.04 0.04 -5.25
N ASP A 21 -15.51 0.33 -4.04
CA ASP A 21 -15.45 -0.56 -2.87
C ASP A 21 -14.04 -0.81 -2.29
N ASP A 22 -12.98 -0.16 -2.81
CA ASP A 22 -11.68 -0.23 -2.17
C ASP A 22 -11.70 0.42 -0.78
N VAL A 23 -11.05 -0.23 0.17
CA VAL A 23 -10.64 0.36 1.45
C VAL A 23 -9.14 0.60 1.38
N VAL A 24 -8.77 1.87 1.28
CA VAL A 24 -7.39 2.32 1.09
C VAL A 24 -6.82 2.83 2.40
N SER A 25 -5.85 2.14 2.95
CA SER A 25 -5.15 2.58 4.18
C SER A 25 -3.81 3.24 3.86
N PHE A 26 -3.60 4.44 4.40
CA PHE A 26 -2.35 5.20 4.27
C PHE A 26 -1.56 5.07 5.58
N ALA A 27 -0.31 4.62 5.48
CA ALA A 27 0.61 4.52 6.61
C ALA A 27 1.96 5.17 6.31
N GLY A 28 2.75 5.49 7.34
CA GLY A 28 4.05 6.12 7.18
C GLY A 28 4.03 7.65 7.27
N ALA A 29 4.78 8.34 6.41
CA ALA A 29 4.94 9.79 6.47
C ALA A 29 4.95 10.44 5.07
N GLY A 30 4.85 11.77 5.01
CA GLY A 30 5.02 12.50 3.75
C GLY A 30 3.74 12.73 2.94
N GLY A 31 2.62 13.09 3.60
CA GLY A 31 1.45 13.61 2.90
C GLY A 31 0.24 12.68 2.82
N LYS A 32 0.04 11.80 3.81
CA LYS A 32 -1.12 10.89 3.88
C LYS A 32 -2.45 11.62 3.73
N THR A 33 -2.71 12.61 4.58
CA THR A 33 -3.94 13.40 4.54
C THR A 33 -4.11 14.09 3.17
N THR A 34 -3.02 14.65 2.62
CA THR A 34 -3.03 15.27 1.27
C THR A 34 -3.41 14.27 0.19
N THR A 35 -2.86 13.06 0.26
CA THR A 35 -3.16 11.99 -0.71
C THR A 35 -4.62 11.56 -0.60
N ALA A 36 -5.10 11.29 0.61
CA ALA A 36 -6.47 10.85 0.85
C ALA A 36 -7.50 11.89 0.38
N MET A 37 -7.28 13.15 0.71
CA MET A 37 -8.17 14.25 0.31
C MET A 37 -8.19 14.44 -1.20
N ARG A 38 -7.02 14.41 -1.85
CA ARG A 38 -6.93 14.51 -3.30
C ARG A 38 -7.61 13.33 -3.99
N LEU A 39 -7.39 12.11 -3.50
CA LEU A 39 -8.08 10.93 -4.02
C LEU A 39 -9.59 11.04 -3.88
N ALA A 40 -10.09 11.51 -2.72
CA ALA A 40 -11.52 11.73 -2.54
C ALA A 40 -12.07 12.73 -3.58
N ASP A 41 -11.36 13.83 -3.84
CA ASP A 41 -11.75 14.81 -4.86
C ASP A 41 -11.72 14.21 -6.29
N GLU A 42 -10.68 13.41 -6.63
CA GLU A 42 -10.57 12.73 -7.93
C GLU A 42 -11.66 11.66 -8.13
N ILE A 43 -12.01 10.91 -7.07
CA ILE A 43 -13.08 9.89 -7.11
C ILE A 43 -14.43 10.58 -7.36
N VAL A 44 -14.72 11.65 -6.62
CA VAL A 44 -15.97 12.40 -6.76
C VAL A 44 -16.06 13.06 -8.13
N ALA A 45 -14.97 13.66 -8.62
CA ALA A 45 -14.91 14.25 -9.95
C ALA A 45 -15.16 13.23 -11.08
N ALA A 46 -14.86 11.95 -10.80
CA ALA A 46 -15.16 10.83 -11.73
C ALA A 46 -16.57 10.24 -11.54
N GLY A 47 -17.43 10.86 -10.73
CA GLY A 47 -18.81 10.39 -10.48
C GLY A 47 -18.93 9.32 -9.40
N GLY A 48 -17.83 9.00 -8.67
CA GLY A 48 -17.81 8.06 -7.56
C GLY A 48 -18.19 8.72 -6.23
N ARG A 49 -18.19 7.90 -5.17
CA ARG A 49 -18.42 8.35 -3.79
C ARG A 49 -17.24 7.95 -2.91
N ALA A 50 -16.86 8.81 -1.96
CA ALA A 50 -15.74 8.58 -1.09
C ALA A 50 -16.06 8.90 0.38
N VAL A 51 -15.59 8.05 1.28
CA VAL A 51 -15.50 8.32 2.72
C VAL A 51 -14.03 8.54 3.08
N PHE A 52 -13.73 9.63 3.79
CA PHE A 52 -12.42 9.81 4.41
C PHE A 52 -12.56 9.73 5.92
N THR A 53 -11.73 8.88 6.52
CA THR A 53 -11.65 8.69 7.97
C THR A 53 -10.23 8.45 8.43
N THR A 54 -10.05 8.22 9.71
CA THR A 54 -8.75 7.88 10.32
C THR A 54 -8.96 6.88 11.45
N THR A 55 -7.96 6.11 11.78
CA THR A 55 -7.88 5.31 13.02
C THR A 55 -6.99 5.99 14.07
N THR A 56 -6.56 7.23 13.82
CA THR A 56 -5.71 8.03 14.70
C THR A 56 -6.36 9.41 14.97
N LYS A 57 -5.57 10.46 14.91
CA LYS A 57 -6.02 11.85 15.10
C LYS A 57 -5.62 12.69 13.91
N ILE A 58 -6.57 13.42 13.33
CA ILE A 58 -6.35 14.37 12.24
C ILE A 58 -6.96 15.72 12.58
N PHE A 59 -6.56 16.79 11.90
CA PHE A 59 -7.26 18.07 11.99
C PHE A 59 -8.69 17.93 11.48
N GLU A 60 -9.66 18.56 12.17
CA GLU A 60 -11.06 18.47 11.80
C GLU A 60 -11.29 19.09 10.41
N PRO A 61 -11.74 18.32 9.42
CA PRO A 61 -12.08 18.86 8.12
C PRO A 61 -13.27 19.84 8.22
N VAL A 62 -13.21 20.94 7.48
CA VAL A 62 -14.35 21.83 7.28
C VAL A 62 -15.00 21.46 5.96
N PRO A 63 -16.21 20.86 5.97
CA PRO A 63 -16.88 20.41 4.76
C PRO A 63 -17.20 21.59 3.81
N ARG A 64 -17.00 21.38 2.52
CA ARG A 64 -17.49 22.23 1.44
C ARG A 64 -18.95 21.88 1.11
N GLU A 65 -19.56 22.61 0.16
CA GLU A 65 -20.95 22.45 -0.23
C GLU A 65 -21.34 20.98 -0.57
N ASN A 66 -20.48 20.28 -1.31
CA ASN A 66 -20.71 18.88 -1.74
C ASN A 66 -20.10 17.84 -0.80
N GLU A 67 -19.78 18.24 0.44
CA GLU A 67 -19.14 17.39 1.44
C GLU A 67 -19.99 17.35 2.72
N ALA A 68 -19.89 16.26 3.46
CA ALA A 68 -20.49 16.13 4.78
C ALA A 68 -19.43 15.73 5.81
N LEU A 69 -19.68 16.06 7.08
CA LEU A 69 -18.91 15.58 8.23
C LEU A 69 -19.87 14.94 9.21
N LEU A 70 -19.64 13.68 9.54
CA LEU A 70 -20.30 12.94 10.60
C LEU A 70 -19.32 12.71 11.74
N VAL A 71 -19.65 13.22 12.91
CA VAL A 71 -18.88 12.98 14.14
C VAL A 71 -19.82 12.33 15.13
N THR A 72 -19.61 11.05 15.40
CA THR A 72 -20.43 10.25 16.32
C THR A 72 -19.59 9.17 16.98
N ASP A 73 -19.82 8.96 18.28
CA ASP A 73 -19.27 7.85 19.07
C ASP A 73 -20.26 6.69 19.23
N ASP A 74 -21.34 6.71 18.45
CA ASP A 74 -22.31 5.64 18.31
C ASP A 74 -22.20 4.95 16.95
N GLU A 75 -21.89 3.66 16.97
CA GLU A 75 -21.75 2.87 15.75
C GLU A 75 -23.07 2.71 15.00
N ALA A 76 -24.19 2.54 15.71
CA ALA A 76 -25.49 2.38 15.07
C ALA A 76 -25.88 3.66 14.33
N GLU A 77 -25.62 4.83 14.92
CA GLU A 77 -25.79 6.13 14.24
C GLU A 77 -24.87 6.24 13.00
N LEU A 78 -23.59 5.84 13.12
CA LEU A 78 -22.66 5.84 11.98
C LEU A 78 -23.22 5.04 10.80
N LEU A 79 -23.63 3.80 11.06
CA LEU A 79 -24.11 2.89 10.02
C LEU A 79 -25.45 3.33 9.40
N ALA A 80 -26.33 3.95 10.18
CA ALA A 80 -27.59 4.48 9.69
C ALA A 80 -27.40 5.74 8.85
N ARG A 81 -26.62 6.71 9.34
CA ARG A 81 -26.52 8.04 8.72
C ARG A 81 -25.52 8.14 7.57
N ALA A 82 -24.46 7.31 7.54
CA ALA A 82 -23.45 7.42 6.50
C ALA A 82 -24.03 7.18 5.08
N PRO A 83 -24.89 6.16 4.83
CA PRO A 83 -25.56 5.99 3.54
C PRO A 83 -26.43 7.18 3.13
N GLU A 84 -27.21 7.74 4.09
CA GLU A 84 -28.09 8.90 3.85
C GLU A 84 -27.29 10.15 3.45
N LEU A 85 -26.19 10.42 4.17
CA LEU A 85 -25.32 11.55 3.88
C LEU A 85 -24.62 11.40 2.54
N LEU A 86 -24.19 10.17 2.18
CA LEU A 86 -23.56 9.87 0.89
C LEU A 86 -24.53 9.90 -0.28
N ALA A 87 -25.83 9.70 -0.04
CA ALA A 87 -26.86 9.90 -1.05
C ALA A 87 -27.05 11.39 -1.39
N ALA A 88 -26.91 12.25 -0.39
CA ALA A 88 -27.05 13.70 -0.56
C ALA A 88 -25.75 14.39 -1.01
N ARG A 89 -24.58 13.88 -0.60
CA ARG A 89 -23.25 14.45 -0.87
C ARG A 89 -22.24 13.35 -1.14
N PRO A 90 -21.53 13.37 -2.29
CA PRO A 90 -20.67 12.25 -2.70
C PRO A 90 -19.39 12.09 -1.87
N LYS A 91 -19.08 13.05 -0.97
CA LYS A 91 -17.90 12.99 -0.10
C LYS A 91 -18.31 13.15 1.37
N LEU A 92 -17.91 12.18 2.19
CA LEU A 92 -18.20 12.14 3.62
C LEU A 92 -16.90 12.03 4.43
N PHE A 93 -16.75 12.90 5.43
CA PHE A 93 -15.77 12.75 6.49
C PHE A 93 -16.40 12.07 7.69
N VAL A 94 -15.70 11.08 8.25
CA VAL A 94 -16.17 10.33 9.43
C VAL A 94 -15.12 10.46 10.54
N ALA A 95 -15.59 10.81 11.75
CA ALA A 95 -14.81 10.79 12.98
C ALA A 95 -15.65 10.30 14.14
N ALA A 96 -15.01 9.75 15.18
CA ALA A 96 -15.72 9.31 16.38
C ALA A 96 -15.99 10.47 17.33
N ARG A 97 -15.00 11.36 17.53
CA ARG A 97 -15.16 12.47 18.49
C ARG A 97 -14.24 13.65 18.19
N ARG A 98 -14.66 14.83 18.60
CA ARG A 98 -13.82 16.04 18.63
C ARG A 98 -12.93 16.02 19.87
N LEU A 99 -11.68 16.49 19.69
CA LEU A 99 -10.78 16.73 20.82
C LEU A 99 -10.90 18.17 21.28
N ALA A 100 -10.91 18.38 22.61
CA ALA A 100 -11.23 19.68 23.20
C ALA A 100 -10.15 20.74 22.95
N GLU A 101 -8.86 20.33 22.85
CA GLU A 101 -7.74 21.27 22.74
C GLU A 101 -7.34 21.50 21.29
N ALA A 102 -7.06 22.75 20.93
CA ALA A 102 -6.40 23.10 19.68
C ALA A 102 -4.96 22.56 19.70
N ASP A 103 -4.51 22.03 18.56
CA ASP A 103 -3.14 21.54 18.43
C ASP A 103 -2.17 22.71 18.29
N PRO A 104 -1.15 22.82 19.17
CA PRO A 104 -0.17 23.89 19.10
C PRO A 104 0.68 23.87 17.82
N ASP A 105 0.78 22.71 17.16
CA ASP A 105 1.50 22.53 15.89
C ASP A 105 0.63 22.90 14.66
N PHE A 106 -0.58 23.48 14.90
CA PHE A 106 -1.45 23.89 13.80
C PHE A 106 -0.80 24.96 12.93
N THR A 107 -0.73 24.68 11.64
CA THR A 107 -0.31 25.66 10.62
C THR A 107 -1.40 25.79 9.57
N ALA A 108 -1.68 27.01 9.13
CA ALA A 108 -2.73 27.28 8.12
C ALA A 108 -2.40 26.80 6.69
N SER A 109 -1.32 26.03 6.51
CA SER A 109 -0.82 25.64 5.17
C SER A 109 -1.42 24.35 4.61
N TYR A 110 -2.68 24.05 4.91
CA TYR A 110 -3.40 22.91 4.35
C TYR A 110 -4.05 23.27 3.00
N LEU A 111 -4.11 22.29 2.08
CA LEU A 111 -4.73 22.48 0.76
C LEU A 111 -6.27 22.53 0.79
N TRP A 112 -6.87 22.22 1.93
CA TRP A 112 -8.31 22.27 2.19
C TRP A 112 -8.57 22.89 3.55
N PRO A 113 -9.79 23.38 3.78
CA PRO A 113 -10.15 23.98 5.05
C PRO A 113 -10.14 22.96 6.19
N VAL A 114 -9.44 23.26 7.28
CA VAL A 114 -9.43 22.50 8.53
C VAL A 114 -9.52 23.45 9.72
N ARG A 115 -10.01 22.93 10.84
CA ARG A 115 -9.99 23.62 12.13
C ARG A 115 -8.70 23.30 12.87
N ALA A 116 -8.30 24.17 13.81
CA ALA A 116 -7.15 23.95 14.68
C ALA A 116 -7.33 22.75 15.64
N ASN A 117 -8.58 22.39 15.93
CA ASN A 117 -8.90 21.24 16.74
C ASN A 117 -8.73 19.94 15.94
N LYS A 118 -8.39 18.86 16.63
CA LYS A 118 -8.34 17.52 16.03
C LYS A 118 -9.61 16.72 16.30
N VAL A 119 -9.84 15.76 15.44
CA VAL A 119 -10.81 14.70 15.64
C VAL A 119 -10.09 13.37 15.76
N ALA A 120 -10.63 12.45 16.56
CA ALA A 120 -10.20 11.06 16.63
C ALA A 120 -11.09 10.20 15.74
N GLY A 121 -10.50 9.23 15.07
CA GLY A 121 -11.24 8.28 14.24
C GLY A 121 -12.00 7.23 15.06
N PRO A 122 -12.94 6.50 14.42
CA PRO A 122 -13.62 5.37 15.02
C PRO A 122 -12.66 4.17 15.19
N PRO A 123 -13.05 3.18 16.02
CA PRO A 123 -12.37 1.89 16.06
C PRO A 123 -12.29 1.23 14.68
N PRO A 124 -11.21 0.50 14.35
CA PRO A 124 -11.04 -0.11 13.04
C PRO A 124 -12.18 -1.09 12.69
N GLU A 125 -12.78 -1.76 13.67
CA GLU A 125 -13.89 -2.68 13.49
C GLU A 125 -15.16 -1.97 12.99
N TRP A 126 -15.35 -0.69 13.33
CA TRP A 126 -16.46 0.12 12.80
C TRP A 126 -16.25 0.44 11.32
N ILE A 127 -14.99 0.67 10.94
CA ILE A 127 -14.63 0.89 9.53
C ILE A 127 -14.87 -0.39 8.72
N ASP A 128 -14.56 -1.56 9.30
CA ASP A 128 -14.83 -2.87 8.67
C ASP A 128 -16.33 -3.09 8.44
N ARG A 129 -17.19 -2.67 9.39
CA ARG A 129 -18.66 -2.77 9.25
C ARG A 129 -19.22 -1.72 8.30
N LEU A 130 -18.68 -0.51 8.35
CA LEU A 130 -19.05 0.56 7.43
C LEU A 130 -18.73 0.18 5.98
N ALA A 131 -17.58 -0.40 5.71
CA ALA A 131 -17.19 -0.87 4.38
C ALA A 131 -18.17 -1.93 3.85
N ARG A 132 -18.64 -2.83 4.71
CA ARG A 132 -19.63 -3.85 4.33
C ARG A 132 -21.04 -3.27 4.11
N ALA A 133 -21.39 -2.20 4.81
CA ALA A 133 -22.68 -1.54 4.69
C ALA A 133 -22.78 -0.62 3.46
N LEU A 134 -21.65 -0.17 2.92
CA LEU A 134 -21.60 0.77 1.79
C LEU A 134 -21.15 0.03 0.52
N SER A 135 -21.94 0.08 -0.54
CA SER A 135 -21.60 -0.46 -1.86
C SER A 135 -21.31 0.67 -2.86
N GLY A 136 -20.27 0.50 -3.69
CA GLY A 136 -19.84 1.49 -4.67
C GLY A 136 -19.22 2.73 -4.03
N VAL A 137 -18.63 2.60 -2.83
CA VAL A 137 -18.03 3.70 -2.07
C VAL A 137 -16.59 3.34 -1.72
N THR A 138 -15.65 4.21 -2.09
CA THR A 138 -14.25 4.04 -1.69
C THR A 138 -14.01 4.63 -0.29
N LEU A 139 -13.45 3.83 0.61
CA LEU A 139 -13.03 4.29 1.94
C LEU A 139 -11.54 4.63 1.95
N LEU A 140 -11.20 5.81 2.42
CA LEU A 140 -9.84 6.33 2.52
C LEU A 140 -9.51 6.48 4.01
N VAL A 141 -8.51 5.75 4.51
CA VAL A 141 -8.22 5.64 5.94
C VAL A 141 -6.80 6.11 6.25
N GLU A 142 -6.63 7.16 7.03
CA GLU A 142 -5.32 7.50 7.58
C GLU A 142 -5.04 6.64 8.81
N ALA A 143 -4.12 5.66 8.69
CA ALA A 143 -3.94 4.60 9.67
C ALA A 143 -2.91 4.92 10.77
N ASP A 144 -2.17 6.02 10.64
CA ASP A 144 -1.18 6.43 11.64
C ASP A 144 -0.82 7.93 11.57
N GLY A 145 -0.29 8.48 12.68
CA GLY A 145 0.26 9.83 12.75
C GLY A 145 1.77 9.84 12.49
N ALA A 146 2.30 10.91 11.89
CA ALA A 146 3.74 11.07 11.61
C ALA A 146 4.34 12.37 12.17
N LYS A 147 3.58 13.18 12.90
CA LYS A 147 4.04 14.48 13.47
C LYS A 147 4.79 15.34 12.45
N HIS A 148 4.25 15.46 11.25
CA HIS A 148 4.84 16.21 10.12
C HIS A 148 6.25 15.80 9.69
N ARG A 149 6.74 14.61 10.12
CA ARG A 149 8.03 14.08 9.68
C ARG A 149 7.96 13.52 8.27
N LEU A 150 9.13 13.36 7.65
CA LEU A 150 9.27 12.99 6.23
C LEU A 150 9.30 11.47 6.04
N LEU A 151 9.74 10.74 7.07
CA LEU A 151 9.81 9.28 7.11
C LEU A 151 9.37 8.80 8.50
N LYS A 152 8.98 7.52 8.63
CA LYS A 152 8.49 6.98 9.91
C LYS A 152 8.79 5.50 10.06
N ALA A 153 9.14 5.09 11.29
CA ALA A 153 8.99 3.72 11.76
C ALA A 153 7.78 3.61 12.70
N PRO A 154 6.87 2.64 12.50
CA PRO A 154 5.68 2.50 13.33
C PRO A 154 6.03 1.90 14.71
N ALA A 155 5.41 2.41 15.79
CA ALA A 155 5.49 1.82 17.12
C ALA A 155 4.72 0.48 17.19
N ALA A 156 4.79 -0.23 18.33
CA ALA A 156 4.13 -1.52 18.51
C ALA A 156 2.59 -1.46 18.24
N TYR A 157 1.95 -0.35 18.63
CA TYR A 157 0.51 -0.10 18.49
C TYR A 157 0.11 0.58 17.17
N GLU A 158 1.05 0.77 16.24
CA GLU A 158 0.81 1.43 14.94
C GLU A 158 1.39 0.59 13.78
N PRO A 159 0.91 0.81 12.55
CA PRO A 159 -0.34 1.47 12.19
C PRO A 159 -1.57 0.67 12.63
N VAL A 160 -2.72 1.33 12.79
CA VAL A 160 -4.00 0.66 13.06
C VAL A 160 -4.75 0.54 11.74
N ILE A 161 -4.55 -0.59 11.06
CA ILE A 161 -5.10 -0.86 9.73
C ILE A 161 -6.38 -1.68 9.88
N PRO A 162 -7.55 -1.23 9.34
CA PRO A 162 -8.76 -2.04 9.32
C PRO A 162 -8.56 -3.36 8.58
N ALA A 163 -9.19 -4.44 9.06
CA ALA A 163 -9.03 -5.78 8.47
C ALA A 163 -9.58 -5.85 7.04
N CYS A 164 -10.58 -5.02 6.70
CA CYS A 164 -11.16 -4.90 5.37
C CYS A 164 -10.28 -4.15 4.36
N THR A 165 -9.08 -3.68 4.73
CA THR A 165 -8.20 -2.93 3.83
C THR A 165 -7.85 -3.76 2.59
N THR A 166 -8.19 -3.24 1.40
CA THR A 166 -7.91 -3.86 0.11
C THR A 166 -6.65 -3.31 -0.55
N LEU A 167 -6.26 -2.09 -0.17
CA LEU A 167 -5.06 -1.41 -0.65
C LEU A 167 -4.33 -0.72 0.51
N LEU A 168 -3.09 -1.13 0.76
CA LEU A 168 -2.19 -0.42 1.67
C LEU A 168 -1.24 0.46 0.86
N VAL A 169 -1.14 1.73 1.25
CA VAL A 169 -0.24 2.72 0.65
C VAL A 169 0.79 3.16 1.70
N PRO A 170 1.95 2.47 1.79
CA PRO A 170 3.07 2.94 2.60
C PRO A 170 3.69 4.19 1.96
N MET A 171 3.95 5.23 2.76
CA MET A 171 4.36 6.53 2.25
C MET A 171 5.67 7.03 2.85
N ALA A 172 6.47 7.70 2.01
CA ALA A 172 7.65 8.49 2.41
C ALA A 172 7.75 9.77 1.60
N ASP A 173 8.25 10.85 2.22
CA ASP A 173 8.63 12.08 1.54
C ASP A 173 10.11 12.06 1.18
N LEU A 174 10.43 12.27 -0.08
CA LEU A 174 11.80 12.17 -0.60
C LEU A 174 12.72 13.32 -0.16
N ASP A 175 12.18 14.39 0.40
CA ASP A 175 13.00 15.46 0.99
C ASP A 175 13.78 14.98 2.24
N VAL A 176 13.52 13.74 2.73
CA VAL A 176 14.31 13.08 3.77
C VAL A 176 15.68 12.59 3.28
N LEU A 177 15.87 12.43 1.96
CA LEU A 177 17.14 11.95 1.40
C LEU A 177 18.31 12.87 1.77
N GLY A 178 19.39 12.26 2.25
CA GLY A 178 20.58 12.97 2.71
C GLY A 178 20.44 13.67 4.08
N LYS A 179 19.22 13.72 4.67
CA LYS A 179 19.02 14.22 6.03
C LYS A 179 19.51 13.19 7.05
N PRO A 180 19.97 13.63 8.24
CA PRO A 180 20.35 12.70 9.29
C PRO A 180 19.15 11.90 9.79
N LEU A 181 19.37 10.63 10.12
CA LEU A 181 18.37 9.74 10.71
C LEU A 181 18.13 10.12 12.18
N THR A 182 17.40 11.22 12.38
CA THR A 182 17.06 11.80 13.69
C THR A 182 15.57 12.10 13.79
N ASP A 183 15.06 12.32 15.00
CA ASP A 183 13.64 12.63 15.23
C ASP A 183 13.20 13.99 14.63
N GLU A 184 14.13 14.80 14.17
CA GLU A 184 13.84 16.01 13.41
C GLU A 184 13.20 15.70 12.03
N TYR A 185 13.67 14.65 11.36
CA TYR A 185 13.23 14.28 9.99
C TYR A 185 12.45 12.98 9.94
N VAL A 186 12.73 12.05 10.87
CA VAL A 186 12.18 10.69 10.88
C VAL A 186 11.41 10.46 12.18
N HIS A 187 10.12 10.22 12.10
CA HIS A 187 9.33 9.91 13.28
C HIS A 187 9.75 8.57 13.88
N ARG A 188 10.25 8.57 15.11
CA ARG A 188 10.89 7.47 15.84
C ARG A 188 12.17 6.97 15.14
N ALA A 189 13.11 7.89 14.98
CA ALA A 189 14.39 7.61 14.32
C ALA A 189 15.15 6.43 14.93
N ALA A 190 15.17 6.29 16.24
CA ALA A 190 15.83 5.16 16.92
C ALA A 190 15.20 3.81 16.53
N LEU A 191 13.87 3.74 16.41
CA LEU A 191 13.19 2.53 15.94
C LEU A 191 13.51 2.25 14.47
N ALA A 192 13.55 3.29 13.62
CA ALA A 192 13.94 3.15 12.22
C ALA A 192 15.39 2.62 12.10
N ALA A 193 16.32 3.17 12.89
CA ALA A 193 17.71 2.71 12.94
C ALA A 193 17.81 1.23 13.33
N GLY A 194 17.07 0.81 14.34
CA GLY A 194 17.00 -0.60 14.77
C GLY A 194 16.47 -1.54 13.69
N LEU A 195 15.37 -1.17 13.03
CA LEU A 195 14.81 -1.97 11.91
C LEU A 195 15.75 -2.06 10.71
N LEU A 196 16.53 -1.02 10.48
CA LEU A 196 17.49 -0.94 9.36
C LEU A 196 18.85 -1.55 9.70
N GLY A 197 19.16 -1.78 10.98
CA GLY A 197 20.49 -2.22 11.42
C GLY A 197 21.58 -1.19 11.14
N VAL A 198 21.27 0.10 11.37
CA VAL A 198 22.21 1.22 11.17
C VAL A 198 22.31 2.08 12.44
N GLU A 199 23.34 2.89 12.54
CA GLU A 199 23.47 3.87 13.63
C GLU A 199 22.51 5.06 13.42
N GLY A 200 22.10 5.69 14.53
CA GLY A 200 21.38 6.95 14.48
C GLY A 200 22.25 8.08 13.92
N GLY A 201 21.62 9.08 13.30
CA GLY A 201 22.31 10.24 12.75
C GLY A 201 22.96 10.06 11.37
N VAL A 202 23.08 8.82 10.85
CA VAL A 202 23.60 8.61 9.49
C VAL A 202 22.67 9.24 8.44
N PRO A 203 23.19 9.70 7.29
CA PRO A 203 22.37 10.24 6.22
C PRO A 203 21.40 9.18 5.66
N VAL A 204 20.12 9.55 5.52
CA VAL A 204 19.10 8.67 4.94
C VAL A 204 19.37 8.45 3.45
N THR A 205 19.49 7.19 3.06
CA THR A 205 19.77 6.75 1.69
C THR A 205 18.53 6.18 0.98
N PRO A 206 18.52 6.09 -0.36
CA PRO A 206 17.47 5.40 -1.12
C PRO A 206 17.22 3.97 -0.63
N ALA A 207 18.28 3.21 -0.36
CA ALA A 207 18.18 1.84 0.14
C ALA A 207 17.51 1.75 1.51
N MET A 208 17.77 2.70 2.41
CA MET A 208 17.13 2.75 3.72
C MET A 208 15.63 3.00 3.60
N ILE A 209 15.20 3.93 2.74
CA ILE A 209 13.78 4.21 2.49
C ILE A 209 13.09 2.95 1.95
N ALA A 210 13.66 2.32 0.91
CA ALA A 210 13.10 1.12 0.31
C ALA A 210 12.99 -0.03 1.33
N ARG A 211 14.05 -0.28 2.11
CA ARG A 211 14.06 -1.31 3.16
C ARG A 211 13.01 -1.05 4.22
N LEU A 212 12.87 0.19 4.69
CA LEU A 212 11.91 0.54 5.74
C LEU A 212 10.47 0.42 5.24
N LEU A 213 10.18 0.89 4.02
CA LEU A 213 8.83 0.77 3.42
C LEU A 213 8.45 -0.69 3.11
N ALA A 214 9.42 -1.56 2.77
CA ALA A 214 9.19 -2.98 2.52
C ALA A 214 9.35 -3.86 3.77
N HIS A 215 9.71 -3.30 4.93
CA HIS A 215 9.97 -4.06 6.15
C HIS A 215 8.66 -4.58 6.77
N PRO A 216 8.58 -5.87 7.21
CA PRO A 216 7.38 -6.42 7.86
C PRO A 216 6.95 -5.68 9.14
N GLN A 217 7.92 -5.11 9.89
CA GLN A 217 7.67 -4.25 11.06
C GLN A 217 7.79 -2.74 10.74
N GLY A 218 7.89 -2.39 9.47
CA GLY A 218 7.93 -1.03 8.93
C GLY A 218 6.69 -0.70 8.12
N GLY A 219 6.88 -0.36 6.84
CA GLY A 219 5.78 0.04 5.95
C GLY A 219 4.75 -1.05 5.65
N LEU A 220 5.09 -2.34 5.84
CA LEU A 220 4.17 -3.46 5.62
C LEU A 220 3.51 -3.97 6.91
N LYS A 221 3.79 -3.34 8.05
CA LYS A 221 3.24 -3.77 9.33
C LYS A 221 1.71 -3.67 9.33
N GLY A 222 1.05 -4.75 9.74
CA GLY A 222 -0.42 -4.83 9.81
C GLY A 222 -1.11 -4.95 8.45
N ALA A 223 -0.38 -5.08 7.34
CA ALA A 223 -0.97 -5.25 6.02
C ALA A 223 -1.74 -6.56 5.93
N PRO A 224 -3.06 -6.56 5.63
CA PRO A 224 -3.79 -7.79 5.36
C PRO A 224 -3.12 -8.60 4.23
N VAL A 225 -3.22 -9.94 4.31
CA VAL A 225 -2.55 -10.83 3.36
C VAL A 225 -2.98 -10.55 1.92
N GLU A 226 -4.28 -10.36 1.72
CA GLU A 226 -4.89 -10.15 0.40
C GLU A 226 -4.80 -8.68 -0.07
N ALA A 227 -4.39 -7.75 0.79
CA ALA A 227 -4.29 -6.35 0.41
C ALA A 227 -3.20 -6.13 -0.65
N ARG A 228 -3.54 -5.39 -1.68
CA ARG A 228 -2.57 -4.83 -2.63
C ARG A 228 -1.67 -3.85 -1.88
N ILE A 229 -0.39 -3.81 -2.22
CA ILE A 229 0.56 -2.88 -1.62
C ILE A 229 1.14 -1.99 -2.70
N VAL A 230 0.91 -0.69 -2.60
CA VAL A 230 1.40 0.30 -3.56
C VAL A 230 2.08 1.43 -2.81
N PRO A 231 3.41 1.37 -2.58
CA PRO A 231 4.14 2.47 -1.98
C PRO A 231 4.01 3.76 -2.79
N LEU A 232 3.83 4.89 -2.07
CA LEU A 232 3.81 6.22 -2.66
C LEU A 232 5.00 7.04 -2.14
N LEU A 233 5.83 7.48 -3.06
CA LEU A 233 6.97 8.35 -2.82
C LEU A 233 6.58 9.78 -3.14
N HIS A 234 6.51 10.63 -2.12
CA HIS A 234 6.19 12.04 -2.30
C HIS A 234 7.45 12.80 -2.69
N GLN A 235 7.52 13.27 -3.93
CA GLN A 235 8.56 14.15 -4.45
C GLN A 235 7.97 15.54 -4.64
N ARG A 236 8.40 16.50 -3.84
CA ARG A 236 7.77 17.84 -3.80
C ARG A 236 8.06 18.70 -5.03
N ARG A 237 9.16 18.46 -5.72
CA ARG A 237 9.67 19.29 -6.83
C ARG A 237 9.99 18.45 -8.05
N GLY A 238 9.93 19.09 -9.22
CA GLY A 238 10.26 18.46 -10.51
C GLY A 238 9.02 17.94 -11.23
N ALA A 239 9.15 17.78 -12.54
CA ALA A 239 8.10 17.27 -13.43
C ALA A 239 8.24 15.77 -13.74
N THR A 240 9.35 15.16 -13.33
CA THR A 240 9.65 13.74 -13.53
C THR A 240 10.30 13.14 -12.29
N PRO A 241 10.27 11.81 -12.09
CA PRO A 241 10.94 11.16 -10.98
C PRO A 241 12.45 11.40 -11.02
N THR A 242 13.03 11.79 -9.87
CA THR A 242 14.48 11.90 -9.71
C THR A 242 15.18 10.55 -9.86
N PRO A 243 16.51 10.52 -10.12
CA PRO A 243 17.29 9.26 -10.11
C PRO A 243 17.10 8.47 -8.82
N GLN A 244 17.10 9.14 -7.66
CA GLN A 244 16.90 8.51 -6.35
C GLN A 244 15.49 7.93 -6.21
N ALA A 245 14.44 8.64 -6.68
CA ALA A 245 13.08 8.11 -6.69
C ALA A 245 12.96 6.83 -7.53
N LYS A 246 13.63 6.81 -8.71
CA LYS A 246 13.69 5.62 -9.59
C LYS A 246 14.44 4.46 -8.92
N GLU A 247 15.52 4.75 -8.21
CA GLU A 247 16.29 3.76 -7.46
C GLU A 247 15.44 3.14 -6.34
N ILE A 248 14.77 3.96 -5.53
CA ILE A 248 13.86 3.49 -4.47
C ILE A 248 12.75 2.61 -5.06
N ALA A 249 12.11 3.07 -6.15
CA ALA A 249 11.06 2.30 -6.80
C ALA A 249 11.55 0.93 -7.29
N ARG A 250 12.76 0.87 -7.90
CA ARG A 250 13.37 -0.39 -8.34
C ARG A 250 13.64 -1.33 -7.17
N LEU A 251 14.20 -0.82 -6.05
CA LEU A 251 14.45 -1.62 -4.85
C LEU A 251 13.16 -2.13 -4.20
N LEU A 252 12.10 -1.32 -4.15
CA LEU A 252 10.79 -1.74 -3.65
C LEU A 252 10.17 -2.85 -4.50
N LEU A 253 10.31 -2.79 -5.83
CA LEU A 253 9.75 -3.79 -6.75
C LEU A 253 10.43 -5.17 -6.67
N ILE A 254 11.59 -5.29 -5.99
CA ILE A 254 12.19 -6.59 -5.68
C ILE A 254 11.34 -7.37 -4.67
N HIS A 255 10.61 -6.66 -3.78
CA HIS A 255 9.79 -7.30 -2.77
C HIS A 255 8.56 -8.00 -3.40
N ALA A 256 8.33 -9.28 -3.06
CA ALA A 256 7.31 -10.12 -3.70
C ALA A 256 5.88 -9.54 -3.66
N ARG A 257 5.51 -8.85 -2.57
CA ARG A 257 4.18 -8.22 -2.40
C ARG A 257 4.04 -6.86 -3.07
N ILE A 258 5.13 -6.21 -3.52
CA ILE A 258 5.10 -4.87 -4.12
C ILE A 258 5.26 -5.01 -5.64
N ARG A 259 4.20 -4.71 -6.37
CA ARG A 259 4.18 -4.79 -7.84
C ARG A 259 4.09 -3.45 -8.54
N ARG A 260 3.81 -2.41 -7.78
CA ARG A 260 3.63 -1.04 -8.26
C ARG A 260 4.18 -0.07 -7.23
N VAL A 261 4.83 0.99 -7.71
CA VAL A 261 5.30 2.12 -6.90
C VAL A 261 4.89 3.39 -7.62
N VAL A 262 4.34 4.34 -6.90
CA VAL A 262 3.93 5.65 -7.44
C VAL A 262 4.87 6.72 -6.91
N VAL A 263 5.35 7.59 -7.79
CA VAL A 263 6.05 8.82 -7.44
C VAL A 263 5.12 10.00 -7.75
N ALA A 264 4.85 10.84 -6.75
CA ALA A 264 3.85 11.88 -6.87
C ALA A 264 4.31 13.22 -6.28
N ALA A 265 3.93 14.31 -6.95
CA ALA A 265 4.00 15.69 -6.45
C ALA A 265 2.60 16.07 -5.93
N LEU A 266 2.28 15.70 -4.69
CA LEU A 266 0.91 15.76 -4.14
C LEU A 266 0.28 17.16 -4.16
N ARG A 267 1.09 18.21 -4.18
CA ARG A 267 0.63 19.61 -4.23
C ARG A 267 0.53 20.18 -5.64
N ALA A 268 0.98 19.45 -6.67
CA ALA A 268 0.86 19.89 -8.06
C ALA A 268 -0.62 19.86 -8.50
N PRO A 269 -1.21 20.96 -8.96
CA PRO A 269 -2.66 21.03 -9.19
C PRO A 269 -3.11 20.09 -10.32
N GLN A 270 -2.39 20.09 -11.44
CA GLN A 270 -2.82 19.43 -12.67
C GLN A 270 -2.13 18.08 -12.92
N GLN A 271 -0.88 17.91 -12.47
CA GLN A 271 -0.08 16.71 -12.72
C GLN A 271 0.50 16.15 -11.43
N PRO A 272 -0.31 15.46 -10.61
CA PRO A 272 0.16 14.93 -9.33
C PRO A 272 1.09 13.73 -9.49
N VAL A 273 0.92 12.94 -10.55
CA VAL A 273 1.71 11.72 -10.79
C VAL A 273 2.92 12.05 -11.67
N LEU A 274 4.11 11.87 -11.09
CA LEU A 274 5.38 12.06 -11.78
C LEU A 274 5.81 10.78 -12.51
N GLY A 275 5.48 9.60 -11.94
CA GLY A 275 5.79 8.31 -12.54
C GLY A 275 5.15 7.15 -11.80
N VAL A 276 4.90 6.09 -12.55
CA VAL A 276 4.45 4.80 -12.06
C VAL A 276 5.44 3.75 -12.51
N PHE A 277 5.93 2.97 -11.55
CA PHE A 277 6.86 1.87 -11.78
C PHE A 277 6.15 0.57 -11.47
N THR A 278 6.25 -0.40 -12.36
CA THR A 278 5.61 -1.71 -12.21
C THR A 278 6.62 -2.83 -12.44
N ARG A 279 6.38 -3.94 -11.77
CA ARG A 279 7.06 -5.20 -12.07
C ARG A 279 6.12 -6.06 -12.90
N ASP A 280 6.62 -6.54 -14.03
CA ASP A 280 5.90 -7.50 -14.87
C ASP A 280 5.66 -8.80 -14.08
N ARG A 281 4.54 -9.47 -14.39
CA ARG A 281 4.30 -10.81 -13.85
C ARG A 281 5.19 -11.80 -14.59
N VAL A 282 6.00 -12.51 -13.84
CA VAL A 282 6.87 -13.57 -14.37
C VAL A 282 6.30 -14.91 -13.92
N ALA A 283 5.93 -15.76 -14.88
CA ALA A 283 5.59 -17.16 -14.60
C ALA A 283 6.73 -18.06 -15.08
N ALA A 284 7.17 -18.98 -14.23
CA ALA A 284 8.08 -20.05 -14.62
C ALA A 284 7.27 -21.30 -14.97
N ILE A 285 7.59 -21.92 -16.09
CA ILE A 285 6.99 -23.21 -16.51
C ILE A 285 8.05 -24.29 -16.43
N ILE A 286 7.83 -25.28 -15.57
CA ILE A 286 8.68 -26.46 -15.44
C ILE A 286 8.07 -27.57 -16.30
N LEU A 287 8.73 -27.94 -17.40
CA LEU A 287 8.28 -29.00 -18.29
C LEU A 287 8.81 -30.34 -17.79
N ALA A 288 7.97 -31.14 -17.14
CA ALA A 288 8.31 -32.43 -16.57
C ALA A 288 7.42 -33.59 -17.14
N ALA A 289 6.83 -33.36 -18.32
CA ALA A 289 5.90 -34.34 -18.97
C ALA A 289 6.62 -35.43 -19.77
N GLY A 290 7.94 -35.37 -19.96
CA GLY A 290 8.70 -36.29 -20.80
C GLY A 290 8.66 -37.74 -20.28
N ALA A 291 8.29 -38.70 -21.14
CA ALA A 291 8.34 -40.13 -20.85
C ALA A 291 9.81 -40.62 -20.90
N ALA A 292 10.31 -41.16 -19.79
CA ALA A 292 11.66 -41.68 -19.68
C ALA A 292 11.72 -43.16 -20.10
N THR A 293 11.28 -43.47 -21.32
CA THR A 293 11.14 -44.86 -21.82
C THR A 293 12.44 -45.68 -21.80
N ARG A 294 13.60 -45.01 -21.86
CA ARG A 294 14.91 -45.69 -21.88
C ARG A 294 15.46 -46.04 -20.49
N MET A 295 14.88 -45.51 -19.42
CA MET A 295 15.46 -45.59 -18.07
C MET A 295 14.62 -46.47 -17.10
N GLY A 296 13.52 -47.07 -17.55
CA GLY A 296 12.67 -47.92 -16.76
C GLY A 296 11.90 -47.27 -15.62
N ARG A 297 12.19 -45.98 -15.31
CA ARG A 297 11.48 -45.13 -14.30
C ARG A 297 11.47 -43.69 -14.73
N PRO A 298 10.54 -42.87 -14.21
CA PRO A 298 10.50 -41.44 -14.50
C PRO A 298 11.81 -40.74 -14.10
N LYS A 299 12.48 -40.08 -15.05
CA LYS A 299 13.73 -39.35 -14.79
C LYS A 299 13.55 -38.22 -13.75
N GLN A 300 12.33 -37.73 -13.63
CA GLN A 300 11.94 -36.69 -12.67
C GLN A 300 12.19 -37.17 -11.23
N LEU A 301 12.06 -38.45 -10.96
CA LEU A 301 12.20 -39.08 -9.64
C LEU A 301 13.61 -39.67 -9.41
N LEU A 302 14.55 -39.43 -10.32
CA LEU A 302 15.94 -39.83 -10.08
C LEU A 302 16.54 -39.03 -8.91
N PRO A 303 17.32 -39.68 -8.02
CA PRO A 303 17.94 -38.99 -6.91
C PRO A 303 18.95 -37.93 -7.38
N TRP A 304 18.92 -36.76 -6.76
CA TRP A 304 19.85 -35.68 -6.91
C TRP A 304 20.22 -35.18 -5.51
N GLY A 305 21.28 -35.74 -4.95
CA GLY A 305 21.61 -35.57 -3.54
C GLY A 305 20.53 -36.22 -2.64
N GLU A 306 20.01 -35.46 -1.68
CA GLU A 306 18.96 -35.90 -0.75
C GLU A 306 17.54 -35.77 -1.30
N LYS A 307 17.37 -35.20 -2.49
CA LYS A 307 16.08 -34.91 -3.12
C LYS A 307 15.97 -35.59 -4.49
N THR A 308 14.76 -35.60 -5.07
CA THR A 308 14.59 -35.95 -6.48
C THR A 308 15.06 -34.81 -7.38
N MET A 309 15.45 -35.13 -8.61
CA MET A 309 15.84 -34.16 -9.64
C MET A 309 14.74 -33.08 -9.81
N LEU A 310 13.48 -33.49 -9.86
CA LEU A 310 12.36 -32.53 -10.02
C LEU A 310 12.17 -31.68 -8.80
N GLN A 311 12.28 -32.22 -7.57
CA GLN A 311 12.21 -31.42 -6.33
C GLN A 311 13.28 -30.36 -6.29
N HIS A 312 14.52 -30.70 -6.68
CA HIS A 312 15.60 -29.72 -6.73
C HIS A 312 15.32 -28.57 -7.72
N VAL A 313 14.76 -28.89 -8.90
CA VAL A 313 14.34 -27.88 -9.88
C VAL A 313 13.20 -27.01 -9.34
N VAL A 314 12.18 -27.63 -8.72
CA VAL A 314 11.04 -26.88 -8.13
C VAL A 314 11.53 -25.94 -7.05
N ASP A 315 12.36 -26.40 -6.13
CA ASP A 315 12.91 -25.58 -5.06
C ASP A 315 13.72 -24.39 -5.60
N THR A 316 14.56 -24.64 -6.62
CA THR A 316 15.38 -23.60 -7.27
C THR A 316 14.49 -22.53 -7.93
N VAL A 317 13.46 -22.97 -8.66
CA VAL A 317 12.53 -22.06 -9.33
C VAL A 317 11.66 -21.30 -8.32
N CYS A 318 11.21 -21.95 -7.24
CA CYS A 318 10.45 -21.31 -6.17
C CYS A 318 11.27 -20.29 -5.37
N ALA A 319 12.59 -20.42 -5.32
CA ALA A 319 13.49 -19.45 -4.71
C ALA A 319 13.74 -18.20 -5.60
N ALA A 320 13.46 -18.29 -6.90
CA ALA A 320 13.56 -17.17 -7.82
C ALA A 320 12.40 -16.17 -7.63
N PRO A 321 12.56 -14.88 -8.01
CA PRO A 321 11.52 -13.86 -7.90
C PRO A 321 10.44 -14.03 -8.97
N VAL A 322 9.79 -15.19 -9.01
CA VAL A 322 8.68 -15.50 -9.92
C VAL A 322 7.34 -15.41 -9.19
N ASP A 323 6.30 -15.03 -9.92
CA ASP A 323 4.96 -14.83 -9.38
C ASP A 323 4.11 -16.10 -9.38
N ARG A 324 4.43 -17.01 -10.29
CA ARG A 324 3.74 -18.30 -10.44
C ARG A 324 4.72 -19.33 -10.95
N VAL A 325 4.66 -20.53 -10.40
CA VAL A 325 5.32 -21.71 -10.94
C VAL A 325 4.24 -22.64 -11.48
N ILE A 326 4.38 -23.04 -12.74
CA ILE A 326 3.48 -23.98 -13.42
C ILE A 326 4.30 -25.24 -13.69
N LEU A 327 3.90 -26.35 -13.07
CA LEU A 327 4.51 -27.65 -13.31
C LEU A 327 3.65 -28.43 -14.31
N VAL A 328 4.24 -28.77 -15.46
CA VAL A 328 3.58 -29.57 -16.50
C VAL A 328 4.05 -31.02 -16.36
N LEU A 329 3.15 -31.89 -15.94
CA LEU A 329 3.37 -33.33 -15.78
C LEU A 329 2.73 -34.12 -16.93
N GLY A 330 3.22 -35.32 -17.16
CA GLY A 330 2.75 -36.23 -18.21
C GLY A 330 2.20 -37.57 -17.66
N HIS A 331 2.54 -38.64 -18.32
CA HIS A 331 1.98 -39.99 -18.08
C HIS A 331 2.12 -40.50 -16.63
N HIS A 332 3.16 -40.06 -15.90
CA HIS A 332 3.41 -40.46 -14.50
C HIS A 332 3.02 -39.37 -13.49
N ALA A 333 2.06 -38.49 -13.82
CA ALA A 333 1.73 -37.32 -13.02
C ALA A 333 1.38 -37.67 -11.56
N LEU A 334 0.56 -38.69 -11.31
CA LEU A 334 0.16 -39.07 -9.96
C LEU A 334 1.35 -39.54 -9.12
N GLN A 335 2.19 -40.44 -9.70
CA GLN A 335 3.39 -40.91 -9.01
C GLN A 335 4.37 -39.79 -8.68
N ILE A 336 4.53 -38.80 -9.59
CA ILE A 336 5.41 -37.67 -9.38
C ILE A 336 4.85 -36.75 -8.30
N LEU A 337 3.53 -36.52 -8.27
CA LEU A 337 2.89 -35.65 -7.26
C LEU A 337 2.99 -36.23 -5.86
N ASP A 338 2.91 -37.59 -5.71
CA ASP A 338 3.04 -38.24 -4.41
C ASP A 338 4.44 -38.13 -3.79
N GLU A 339 5.47 -37.95 -4.62
CA GLU A 339 6.87 -37.78 -4.16
C GLU A 339 7.34 -36.30 -4.09
N LEU A 340 6.51 -35.34 -4.53
CA LEU A 340 6.83 -33.95 -4.51
C LEU A 340 6.39 -33.29 -3.18
N ASP A 341 7.34 -32.72 -2.45
CA ASP A 341 7.04 -31.80 -1.38
C ASP A 341 6.84 -30.38 -1.95
N VAL A 342 5.59 -30.02 -2.20
CA VAL A 342 5.24 -28.67 -2.68
C VAL A 342 5.14 -27.63 -1.56
N GLY A 343 5.53 -28.03 -0.31
CA GLY A 343 5.46 -27.18 0.88
C GLY A 343 4.10 -26.47 1.00
N HIS A 344 3.49 -26.45 2.16
CA HIS A 344 2.21 -25.76 2.39
C HIS A 344 2.35 -24.24 2.17
N ARG A 345 2.43 -23.80 0.90
CA ARG A 345 1.97 -22.45 0.53
C ARG A 345 0.47 -22.57 0.29
N PRO A 346 -0.37 -21.74 0.96
CA PRO A 346 -1.80 -21.75 0.67
C PRO A 346 -1.98 -21.55 -0.83
N ALA A 347 -2.68 -22.46 -1.46
CA ALA A 347 -2.99 -22.43 -2.87
C ALA A 347 -3.68 -21.09 -3.17
N ALA A 348 -3.08 -20.29 -4.05
CA ALA A 348 -3.84 -19.25 -4.72
C ALA A 348 -5.00 -19.97 -5.46
N PRO A 349 -6.25 -19.50 -5.36
CA PRO A 349 -7.39 -20.16 -5.98
C PRO A 349 -7.20 -20.19 -7.51
N GLY A 350 -7.08 -21.39 -8.09
CA GLY A 350 -7.04 -21.55 -9.54
C GLY A 350 -6.03 -22.56 -10.08
N ILE A 351 -5.83 -23.70 -9.43
CA ILE A 351 -5.22 -24.85 -10.09
C ILE A 351 -6.37 -25.65 -10.74
N LYS A 352 -6.43 -25.59 -12.07
CA LYS A 352 -7.13 -26.58 -12.89
C LYS A 352 -6.10 -27.48 -13.53
#